data_38e9a21abd9090534bf45967d37268a8
#
_entry.id   38e9a21abd9090534bf45967d37268a8
#
_cell.length_a   1.000
_cell.length_b   1.000
_cell.length_c   1.000
_cell.angle_alpha   90.00
_cell.angle_beta   90.00
_cell.angle_gamma   90.00
#
_symmetry.space_group_name_H-M   'P 1'
#
loop_
_entity.id
_entity.type
_entity.pdbx_description
1 polymer ?
#
loop_
_entity_poly.entity_id
_entity_poly.type
_entity_poly.pdbx_seq_one_letter_code
_entity_poly.pdbx_strand_id
1 'polypeptide(L)'
;MKRFIFVHFIAIFGLCANAQVTLGWGSIDVRYNKNEVPQTTQKSPLLRAWRGERVAAQAVFATTKELKDVSFTVSDLKSGKDIIPASAIKKYFVREVLAAPFYNKKDSMMVSDRLDPVETLKVEAGTTQAIWLDIHVPADAKPGTYKGTLTIGRPTPAPSLVGRGVNSSASETVSAPLPTRERLGEGLPIVLQVADRVLPEPSQWAFHLDLWQNPYAVARYFDVPLWSQQHFDVMRPLMQMLAAAGQKVITCSIISRPWNGQTYDPFESMIAKMKQLDGTWRYDYTVFDRWVEFMMSCGITEQIDCYTLVPWHYRFDYYDCATNSVKQLACRPGEAKYRDFIVPFLKDFSRHLRQKGWFERTHIAMDERPKDQMEAAWQTIQDADPEFKIEGAANYSVDSEAADRVDDISVGFEYNLIKGEGLKRRAAKGQKITFYTCCGPERPNTFTFSPPAESAYLGLHALACGYDGYLRWAYNSWPKQPNEDSRFGNWPAGDTYLVYPGGSSIRFERLVEGIQAYEKVRLLRPTLSLKEAKDLDEMLRYFAPNTYEKDKDPAALLQRFNDLLWKLGK
;
A
#
# COMPACT_ATOMS: atom_id res chain seq x y z
N MET A 1 -4.25 22.34 45.94
CA MET A 1 -5.67 22.15 45.59
C MET A 1 -6.05 23.13 44.48
N LYS A 2 -5.99 22.75 43.23
CA LYS A 2 -6.53 23.51 42.08
C LYS A 2 -7.68 22.69 41.51
N ARG A 3 -8.90 23.21 41.68
CA ARG A 3 -10.14 22.63 41.17
C ARG A 3 -10.16 22.82 39.65
N PHE A 4 -10.17 21.73 38.89
CA PHE A 4 -10.52 21.74 37.47
C PHE A 4 -12.04 21.82 37.34
N ILE A 5 -12.51 22.89 36.72
CA ILE A 5 -13.91 23.08 36.35
C ILE A 5 -14.09 22.35 35.02
N PHE A 6 -14.84 21.24 35.06
CA PHE A 6 -15.35 20.58 33.86
C PHE A 6 -16.49 21.41 33.27
N VAL A 7 -16.24 22.11 32.19
CA VAL A 7 -17.30 22.75 31.40
C VAL A 7 -17.93 21.70 30.50
N HIS A 8 -19.11 21.23 30.87
CA HIS A 8 -19.95 20.42 30.01
C HIS A 8 -20.51 21.30 28.90
N PHE A 9 -19.98 21.15 27.69
CA PHE A 9 -20.65 21.66 26.49
C PHE A 9 -21.84 20.73 26.17
N ILE A 10 -23.03 21.16 26.56
CA ILE A 10 -24.27 20.57 26.09
C ILE A 10 -24.44 21.04 24.63
N ALA A 11 -24.14 20.15 23.68
CA ALA A 11 -24.46 20.37 22.28
C ALA A 11 -25.99 20.33 22.15
N ILE A 12 -26.57 21.44 21.75
CA ILE A 12 -28.00 21.60 21.44
C ILE A 12 -28.29 20.73 20.22
N PHE A 13 -28.92 19.57 20.44
CA PHE A 13 -29.53 18.77 19.38
C PHE A 13 -30.77 19.51 18.88
N GLY A 14 -30.63 20.21 17.75
CA GLY A 14 -31.76 20.71 16.99
C GLY A 14 -32.60 19.52 16.46
N LEU A 15 -33.82 19.49 16.86
CA LEU A 15 -34.86 18.52 16.51
C LEU A 15 -34.94 18.24 15.01
N CYS A 16 -34.39 17.11 14.56
CA CYS A 16 -34.91 16.32 13.46
C CYS A 16 -35.45 15.01 14.04
N ALA A 17 -36.65 15.06 14.60
CA ALA A 17 -37.23 14.02 15.45
C ALA A 17 -37.81 12.85 14.66
N ASN A 18 -37.25 12.37 13.53
CA ASN A 18 -37.72 11.12 12.89
C ASN A 18 -36.70 10.44 11.94
N ALA A 19 -35.51 10.92 11.76
CA ALA A 19 -34.56 10.23 10.88
C ALA A 19 -33.98 8.99 11.57
N GLN A 20 -34.32 7.79 11.09
CA GLN A 20 -33.71 6.53 11.54
C GLN A 20 -32.19 6.49 11.26
N VAL A 21 -31.73 7.24 10.28
CA VAL A 21 -30.36 7.29 9.78
C VAL A 21 -29.96 8.74 9.57
N THR A 22 -28.85 9.14 10.15
CA THR A 22 -28.16 10.39 9.82
C THR A 22 -27.00 10.07 8.89
N LEU A 23 -26.88 10.79 7.77
CA LEU A 23 -25.82 10.60 6.78
C LEU A 23 -25.13 11.93 6.51
N GLY A 24 -23.80 11.96 6.45
CA GLY A 24 -23.05 13.17 6.15
C GLY A 24 -21.64 12.88 5.65
N TRP A 25 -20.97 13.89 5.12
CA TRP A 25 -19.56 13.81 4.75
C TRP A 25 -18.65 13.96 5.96
N GLY A 26 -17.67 13.07 6.08
CA GLY A 26 -16.58 13.11 7.04
C GLY A 26 -15.26 13.49 6.38
N SER A 27 -14.21 13.62 7.18
CA SER A 27 -12.85 13.83 6.72
C SER A 27 -12.16 12.49 6.41
N ILE A 28 -11.38 12.41 5.34
CA ILE A 28 -10.53 11.26 5.03
C ILE A 28 -9.34 11.10 6.00
N ASP A 29 -9.08 12.12 6.81
CA ASP A 29 -8.02 12.12 7.83
C ASP A 29 -8.52 11.70 9.23
N VAL A 30 -9.81 11.38 9.35
CA VAL A 30 -10.43 10.94 10.60
C VAL A 30 -10.88 9.49 10.49
N ARG A 31 -10.58 8.72 11.54
CA ARG A 31 -11.11 7.36 11.70
C ARG A 31 -12.40 7.43 12.50
N TYR A 32 -13.50 7.04 11.89
CA TYR A 32 -14.84 7.03 12.51
C TYR A 32 -15.09 5.64 13.10
N ASN A 33 -14.92 5.51 14.41
CA ASN A 33 -15.14 4.25 15.09
C ASN A 33 -16.63 4.02 15.38
N LYS A 34 -17.01 2.77 15.50
CA LYS A 34 -18.39 2.30 15.60
C LYS A 34 -19.19 2.96 16.74
N ASN A 35 -18.56 3.23 17.87
CA ASN A 35 -19.21 3.74 19.08
C ASN A 35 -19.08 5.26 19.27
N GLU A 36 -18.61 5.97 18.27
CA GLU A 36 -18.39 7.42 18.33
C GLU A 36 -19.49 8.17 17.58
N VAL A 37 -19.90 9.31 18.12
CA VAL A 37 -20.82 10.22 17.41
C VAL A 37 -20.03 10.98 16.36
N PRO A 38 -20.32 10.81 15.05
CA PRO A 38 -19.50 11.41 14.02
C PRO A 38 -19.79 12.90 13.87
N GLN A 39 -18.74 13.68 13.68
CA GLN A 39 -18.86 15.05 13.18
C GLN A 39 -18.90 15.00 11.64
N THR A 40 -20.05 15.35 11.08
CA THR A 40 -20.29 15.30 9.63
C THR A 40 -20.93 16.58 9.12
N THR A 41 -20.89 16.78 7.81
CA THR A 41 -21.51 17.91 7.11
C THR A 41 -22.34 17.40 5.92
N GLN A 42 -23.44 18.11 5.61
CA GLN A 42 -24.23 17.86 4.39
C GLN A 42 -23.57 18.50 3.16
N LYS A 43 -22.68 19.45 3.35
CA LYS A 43 -21.97 20.10 2.25
C LYS A 43 -20.93 19.11 1.67
N SER A 44 -20.98 18.92 0.36
CA SER A 44 -19.96 18.11 -0.36
C SER A 44 -18.55 18.58 -0.03
N PRO A 45 -17.61 17.68 0.26
CA PRO A 45 -16.20 18.02 0.23
C PRO A 45 -15.84 18.53 -1.17
N LEU A 46 -14.94 19.48 -1.22
CA LEU A 46 -14.42 19.98 -2.51
C LEU A 46 -13.33 19.02 -3.00
N LEU A 47 -13.74 18.03 -3.79
CA LEU A 47 -12.81 17.12 -4.43
C LEU A 47 -12.16 17.76 -5.63
N ARG A 48 -10.86 17.59 -5.78
CA ARG A 48 -10.05 18.15 -6.88
C ARG A 48 -9.11 17.08 -7.41
N ALA A 49 -9.11 16.92 -8.72
CA ALA A 49 -8.27 15.92 -9.38
C ALA A 49 -7.72 16.44 -10.71
N TRP A 50 -6.60 15.89 -11.12
CA TRP A 50 -6.20 15.86 -12.52
C TRP A 50 -6.89 14.69 -13.23
N ARG A 51 -6.89 14.67 -14.53
CA ARG A 51 -7.26 13.51 -15.33
C ARG A 51 -6.25 12.39 -15.08
N GLY A 52 -6.70 11.14 -14.99
CA GLY A 52 -5.85 9.99 -14.62
C GLY A 52 -5.60 9.86 -13.12
N GLU A 53 -6.02 10.82 -12.29
CA GLU A 53 -5.84 10.79 -10.84
C GLU A 53 -6.98 10.04 -10.15
N ARG A 54 -6.71 9.45 -9.00
CA ARG A 54 -7.75 8.96 -8.09
C ARG A 54 -7.79 9.81 -6.83
N VAL A 55 -9.00 10.12 -6.37
CA VAL A 55 -9.24 10.91 -5.17
C VAL A 55 -10.22 10.22 -4.25
N ALA A 56 -10.01 10.36 -2.96
CA ALA A 56 -10.84 9.74 -1.94
C ALA A 56 -11.88 10.70 -1.36
N ALA A 57 -13.02 10.13 -0.93
CA ALA A 57 -14.00 10.81 -0.08
C ALA A 57 -14.52 9.84 0.97
N GLN A 58 -14.85 10.34 2.16
CA GLN A 58 -15.40 9.54 3.23
C GLN A 58 -16.77 10.08 3.66
N ALA A 59 -17.81 9.24 3.57
CA ALA A 59 -19.12 9.53 4.13
C ALA A 59 -19.33 8.69 5.38
N VAL A 60 -20.15 9.21 6.30
CA VAL A 60 -20.42 8.54 7.58
C VAL A 60 -21.90 8.60 7.85
N PHE A 61 -22.47 7.46 8.24
CA PHE A 61 -23.82 7.41 8.73
C PHE A 61 -23.91 6.81 10.12
N ALA A 62 -24.88 7.26 10.88
CA ALA A 62 -25.24 6.69 12.18
C ALA A 62 -26.71 6.26 12.16
N THR A 63 -27.03 5.18 12.86
CA THR A 63 -28.39 4.64 12.92
C THR A 63 -28.83 4.43 14.36
N THR A 64 -30.09 4.74 14.68
CA THR A 64 -30.71 4.45 15.98
C THR A 64 -31.34 3.06 16.05
N LYS A 65 -31.49 2.35 14.90
CA LYS A 65 -32.05 1.01 14.82
C LYS A 65 -31.11 0.08 14.08
N GLU A 66 -31.21 -1.23 14.34
CA GLU A 66 -30.50 -2.23 13.53
C GLU A 66 -30.96 -2.17 12.08
N LEU A 67 -29.99 -2.15 11.18
CA LEU A 67 -30.21 -2.17 9.74
C LEU A 67 -29.60 -3.44 9.15
N LYS A 68 -30.41 -4.23 8.44
CA LYS A 68 -29.96 -5.40 7.69
C LYS A 68 -29.73 -5.01 6.23
N ASP A 69 -28.75 -5.65 5.60
CA ASP A 69 -28.47 -5.54 4.17
C ASP A 69 -28.30 -4.08 3.68
N VAL A 70 -27.65 -3.24 4.49
CA VAL A 70 -27.33 -1.87 4.09
C VAL A 70 -26.40 -1.91 2.89
N SER A 71 -26.76 -1.20 1.85
CA SER A 71 -25.94 -0.97 0.66
C SER A 71 -25.89 0.51 0.33
N PHE A 72 -24.96 0.90 -0.53
CA PHE A 72 -24.92 2.26 -1.03
C PHE A 72 -24.60 2.31 -2.52
N THR A 73 -25.05 3.36 -3.18
CA THR A 73 -24.82 3.60 -4.60
C THR A 73 -24.28 5.00 -4.81
N VAL A 74 -23.47 5.14 -5.83
CA VAL A 74 -23.02 6.43 -6.34
C VAL A 74 -23.56 6.56 -7.76
N SER A 75 -24.16 7.71 -8.07
CA SER A 75 -24.57 8.00 -9.45
C SER A 75 -23.36 8.30 -10.33
N ASP A 76 -23.54 8.27 -11.64
CA ASP A 76 -22.59 8.91 -12.54
C ASP A 76 -22.33 10.35 -12.09
N LEU A 77 -21.09 10.81 -12.24
CA LEU A 77 -20.73 12.20 -12.03
C LEU A 77 -20.84 12.93 -13.39
N LYS A 78 -21.62 14.00 -13.46
CA LYS A 78 -21.96 14.70 -14.72
C LYS A 78 -21.49 16.15 -14.72
N SER A 79 -20.93 16.57 -15.86
CA SER A 79 -20.60 17.96 -16.18
C SER A 79 -21.14 18.30 -17.58
N GLY A 80 -22.36 18.86 -17.64
CA GLY A 80 -23.09 19.01 -18.91
C GLY A 80 -23.35 17.65 -19.57
N LYS A 81 -22.76 17.39 -20.74
CA LYS A 81 -22.84 16.12 -21.48
C LYS A 81 -21.73 15.12 -21.11
N ASP A 82 -20.70 15.58 -20.42
CA ASP A 82 -19.55 14.74 -20.05
C ASP A 82 -19.85 13.96 -18.79
N ILE A 83 -19.38 12.71 -18.74
CA ILE A 83 -19.74 11.76 -17.69
C ILE A 83 -18.49 11.05 -17.19
N ILE A 84 -18.30 10.99 -15.88
CA ILE A 84 -17.45 10.00 -15.20
C ILE A 84 -18.41 8.92 -14.68
N PRO A 85 -18.35 7.68 -15.21
CA PRO A 85 -19.32 6.66 -14.88
C PRO A 85 -19.18 6.17 -13.43
N ALA A 86 -20.28 5.74 -12.83
CA ALA A 86 -20.29 5.18 -11.48
C ALA A 86 -19.35 3.97 -11.32
N SER A 87 -19.07 3.23 -12.41
CA SER A 87 -18.11 2.12 -12.45
C SER A 87 -16.65 2.56 -12.22
N ALA A 88 -16.32 3.83 -12.42
CA ALA A 88 -15.02 4.42 -12.10
C ALA A 88 -14.85 4.71 -10.60
N ILE A 89 -15.88 4.45 -9.79
CA ILE A 89 -15.87 4.72 -8.35
C ILE A 89 -15.89 3.40 -7.60
N LYS A 90 -14.77 3.05 -6.98
CA LYS A 90 -14.71 1.92 -6.05
C LYS A 90 -15.33 2.32 -4.72
N LYS A 91 -16.02 1.38 -4.10
CA LYS A 91 -16.87 1.59 -2.95
C LYS A 91 -16.52 0.60 -1.85
N TYR A 92 -16.38 1.09 -0.61
CA TYR A 92 -16.00 0.25 0.51
C TYR A 92 -16.78 0.62 1.76
N PHE A 93 -17.16 -0.37 2.57
CA PHE A 93 -17.44 -0.13 3.98
C PHE A 93 -16.12 -0.09 4.74
N VAL A 94 -15.96 0.89 5.62
CA VAL A 94 -14.80 0.95 6.51
C VAL A 94 -15.07 0.03 7.71
N ARG A 95 -14.17 -0.91 7.96
CA ARG A 95 -14.30 -1.88 9.05
C ARG A 95 -13.24 -1.65 10.10
N GLU A 96 -13.63 -1.91 11.35
CA GLU A 96 -12.71 -1.89 12.48
C GLU A 96 -11.89 -3.18 12.56
N VAL A 97 -10.66 -3.03 13.00
CA VAL A 97 -9.76 -4.14 13.35
C VAL A 97 -9.16 -3.86 14.72
N LEU A 98 -8.86 -4.92 15.47
CA LEU A 98 -8.17 -4.81 16.74
C LEU A 98 -6.72 -4.37 16.50
N ALA A 99 -6.31 -3.32 17.20
CA ALA A 99 -4.97 -2.77 17.17
C ALA A 99 -4.46 -2.53 18.60
N ALA A 100 -3.18 -2.26 18.72
CA ALA A 100 -2.58 -1.81 19.97
C ALA A 100 -1.67 -0.62 19.66
N PRO A 101 -1.61 0.40 20.54
CA PRO A 101 -0.65 1.49 20.43
C PRO A 101 0.78 0.97 20.39
N PHE A 102 1.69 1.83 19.99
CA PHE A 102 3.10 1.54 19.84
C PHE A 102 3.67 0.81 21.08
N TYR A 103 4.10 -0.45 20.90
CA TYR A 103 4.64 -1.34 21.93
C TYR A 103 3.78 -1.55 23.20
N ASN A 104 2.54 -1.07 23.24
CA ASN A 104 1.65 -1.23 24.37
C ASN A 104 0.43 -2.10 24.05
N LYS A 105 0.57 -3.42 24.19
CA LYS A 105 -0.52 -4.36 23.91
C LYS A 105 -1.66 -4.35 24.92
N LYS A 106 -1.47 -3.74 26.11
CA LYS A 106 -2.49 -3.71 27.15
C LYS A 106 -3.62 -2.74 26.80
N ASP A 107 -3.31 -1.68 26.04
CA ASP A 107 -4.27 -0.66 25.62
C ASP A 107 -4.81 -0.94 24.21
N SER A 108 -5.18 -2.20 23.96
CA SER A 108 -5.77 -2.59 22.69
C SER A 108 -7.08 -1.85 22.43
N MET A 109 -7.29 -1.43 21.18
CA MET A 109 -8.45 -0.67 20.74
C MET A 109 -8.94 -1.15 19.36
N MET A 110 -10.21 -0.92 19.08
CA MET A 110 -10.74 -1.09 17.72
C MET A 110 -10.42 0.15 16.89
N VAL A 111 -9.94 -0.04 15.67
CA VAL A 111 -9.52 1.03 14.76
C VAL A 111 -10.14 0.82 13.40
N SER A 112 -10.86 1.82 12.90
CA SER A 112 -11.42 1.86 11.55
C SER A 112 -10.31 2.04 10.53
N ASP A 113 -9.94 0.96 9.81
CA ASP A 113 -8.82 0.98 8.84
C ASP A 113 -9.09 0.15 7.58
N ARG A 114 -9.77 -1.01 7.71
CA ARG A 114 -9.99 -1.94 6.61
C ARG A 114 -11.06 -1.44 5.65
N LEU A 115 -10.74 -1.36 4.37
CA LEU A 115 -11.67 -1.04 3.29
C LEU A 115 -12.22 -2.33 2.69
N ASP A 116 -13.47 -2.64 3.03
CA ASP A 116 -14.15 -3.89 2.70
C ASP A 116 -15.09 -3.68 1.49
N PRO A 117 -14.86 -4.33 0.34
CA PRO A 117 -15.65 -4.12 -0.88
C PRO A 117 -17.00 -4.86 -0.89
N VAL A 118 -17.50 -5.31 0.28
CA VAL A 118 -18.78 -6.02 0.36
C VAL A 118 -19.96 -5.17 -0.12
N GLU A 119 -20.90 -5.79 -0.82
CA GLU A 119 -22.06 -5.08 -1.39
C GLU A 119 -23.06 -4.67 -0.33
N THR A 120 -23.20 -5.46 0.74
CA THR A 120 -24.14 -5.21 1.82
C THR A 120 -23.51 -5.44 3.18
N LEU A 121 -24.02 -4.72 4.19
CA LEU A 121 -23.55 -4.82 5.56
C LEU A 121 -24.72 -4.78 6.55
N LYS A 122 -24.65 -5.63 7.59
CA LYS A 122 -25.49 -5.48 8.77
C LYS A 122 -24.89 -4.41 9.67
N VAL A 123 -25.68 -3.40 10.06
CA VAL A 123 -25.26 -2.32 10.96
C VAL A 123 -26.12 -2.34 12.22
N GLU A 124 -25.49 -2.37 13.38
CA GLU A 124 -26.19 -2.47 14.67
C GLU A 124 -26.82 -1.14 15.08
N ALA A 125 -27.85 -1.21 15.92
CA ALA A 125 -28.50 -0.04 16.48
C ALA A 125 -27.53 0.79 17.32
N GLY A 126 -27.64 2.11 17.25
CA GLY A 126 -26.82 3.03 18.03
C GLY A 126 -25.37 3.13 17.57
N THR A 127 -25.06 2.68 16.34
CA THR A 127 -23.68 2.65 15.84
C THR A 127 -23.45 3.56 14.64
N THR A 128 -22.18 3.91 14.46
CA THR A 128 -21.64 4.68 13.33
C THR A 128 -20.98 3.75 12.34
N GLN A 129 -21.15 4.03 11.05
CA GLN A 129 -20.51 3.30 9.96
C GLN A 129 -19.97 4.27 8.93
N ALA A 130 -18.67 4.17 8.63
CA ALA A 130 -18.06 4.94 7.56
C ALA A 130 -18.07 4.18 6.22
N ILE A 131 -18.14 4.96 5.15
CA ILE A 131 -18.08 4.54 3.75
C ILE A 131 -16.94 5.26 3.09
N TRP A 132 -16.09 4.55 2.37
CA TRP A 132 -14.99 5.11 1.60
C TRP A 132 -15.28 5.02 0.10
N LEU A 133 -15.07 6.11 -0.60
CA LEU A 133 -15.13 6.20 -2.06
C LEU A 133 -13.72 6.46 -2.59
N ASP A 134 -13.31 5.68 -3.59
CA ASP A 134 -12.09 5.92 -4.37
C ASP A 134 -12.52 6.21 -5.82
N ILE A 135 -12.44 7.49 -6.21
CA ILE A 135 -12.94 8.01 -7.47
C ILE A 135 -11.77 8.09 -8.46
N HIS A 136 -11.77 7.24 -9.47
CA HIS A 136 -10.79 7.24 -10.55
C HIS A 136 -11.27 8.19 -11.66
N VAL A 137 -10.54 9.26 -11.90
CA VAL A 137 -10.83 10.20 -12.97
C VAL A 137 -10.21 9.67 -14.26
N PRO A 138 -10.99 9.35 -15.31
CA PRO A 138 -10.42 8.88 -16.57
C PRO A 138 -9.42 9.89 -17.17
N ALA A 139 -8.36 9.41 -17.80
CA ALA A 139 -7.34 10.25 -18.44
C ALA A 139 -7.89 11.07 -19.61
N ASP A 140 -8.98 10.62 -20.22
CA ASP A 140 -9.72 11.28 -21.29
C ASP A 140 -10.90 12.13 -20.80
N ALA A 141 -11.15 12.20 -19.49
CA ALA A 141 -12.20 13.06 -18.92
C ALA A 141 -12.00 14.51 -19.35
N LYS A 142 -13.09 15.26 -19.56
CA LYS A 142 -12.99 16.68 -19.86
C LYS A 142 -12.78 17.50 -18.59
N PRO A 143 -11.98 18.59 -18.65
CA PRO A 143 -11.88 19.52 -17.52
C PRO A 143 -13.26 20.11 -17.19
N GLY A 144 -13.55 20.25 -15.89
CA GLY A 144 -14.86 20.79 -15.49
C GLY A 144 -15.27 20.44 -14.07
N THR A 145 -16.49 20.81 -13.72
CA THR A 145 -17.10 20.46 -12.42
C THR A 145 -18.15 19.40 -12.61
N TYR A 146 -17.87 18.22 -12.09
CA TYR A 146 -18.73 17.05 -12.13
C TYR A 146 -19.55 16.95 -10.84
N LYS A 147 -20.83 16.61 -11.00
CA LYS A 147 -21.76 16.46 -9.87
C LYS A 147 -22.45 15.10 -9.90
N GLY A 148 -22.62 14.52 -8.75
CA GLY A 148 -23.31 13.25 -8.53
C GLY A 148 -23.88 13.16 -7.14
N THR A 149 -24.33 11.96 -6.75
CA THR A 149 -24.99 11.72 -5.47
C THR A 149 -24.60 10.36 -4.92
N LEU A 150 -24.24 10.30 -3.64
CA LEU A 150 -24.16 9.08 -2.84
C LEU A 150 -25.50 8.83 -2.17
N THR A 151 -26.05 7.64 -2.28
CA THR A 151 -27.30 7.24 -1.65
C THR A 151 -27.13 5.95 -0.87
N ILE A 152 -27.63 5.91 0.37
CA ILE A 152 -27.70 4.70 1.19
C ILE A 152 -29.11 4.10 1.07
N GLY A 153 -29.19 2.77 0.98
CA GLY A 153 -30.45 2.07 0.84
C GLY A 153 -30.36 0.60 1.23
N ARG A 154 -31.45 -0.10 1.07
CA ARG A 154 -31.55 -1.56 1.16
C ARG A 154 -31.93 -2.11 -0.21
N PRO A 155 -31.39 -3.27 -0.64
CA PRO A 155 -31.96 -3.99 -1.76
C PRO A 155 -33.39 -4.36 -1.40
N THR A 156 -34.39 -3.96 -2.20
CA THR A 156 -35.73 -4.50 -2.05
C THR A 156 -35.74 -5.93 -2.59
N PRO A 157 -36.34 -6.91 -1.88
CA PRO A 157 -36.57 -8.23 -2.44
C PRO A 157 -37.24 -8.09 -3.79
N ALA A 158 -36.78 -8.82 -4.81
CA ALA A 158 -37.53 -8.91 -6.05
C ALA A 158 -38.96 -9.35 -5.72
N PRO A 159 -40.03 -8.71 -6.31
CA PRO A 159 -41.38 -9.15 -6.06
C PRO A 159 -41.46 -10.63 -6.40
N SER A 160 -41.85 -11.45 -5.42
CA SER A 160 -42.07 -12.87 -5.63
C SER A 160 -43.13 -13.03 -6.70
N LEU A 161 -42.78 -13.62 -7.83
CA LEU A 161 -43.73 -14.05 -8.84
C LEU A 161 -44.55 -15.22 -8.28
N VAL A 162 -45.43 -14.92 -7.32
CA VAL A 162 -46.46 -15.87 -6.87
C VAL A 162 -47.66 -15.65 -7.76
N GLY A 163 -47.84 -16.53 -8.70
CA GLY A 163 -49.09 -16.93 -9.27
C GLY A 163 -49.83 -15.95 -10.21
N ARG A 164 -49.49 -16.01 -11.49
CA ARG A 164 -50.57 -16.01 -12.53
C ARG A 164 -50.22 -17.06 -13.57
N GLY A 165 -51.22 -17.95 -13.76
CA GLY A 165 -51.15 -19.11 -14.62
C GLY A 165 -50.80 -18.80 -16.07
N VAL A 166 -50.28 -19.81 -16.65
CA VAL A 166 -49.90 -20.07 -18.02
C VAL A 166 -50.89 -19.50 -19.05
N ASN A 167 -50.36 -18.76 -20.05
CA ASN A 167 -50.58 -19.14 -21.44
C ASN A 167 -49.63 -18.41 -22.39
N SER A 168 -48.84 -19.24 -23.06
CA SER A 168 -48.34 -19.23 -24.45
C SER A 168 -47.73 -17.99 -25.08
N SER A 169 -46.50 -18.26 -25.59
CA SER A 169 -45.90 -17.79 -26.86
C SER A 169 -45.71 -16.29 -27.06
N ALA A 170 -44.53 -15.82 -26.76
CA ALA A 170 -43.72 -14.92 -27.59
C ALA A 170 -42.35 -14.71 -26.91
N SER A 171 -41.28 -14.92 -27.64
CA SER A 171 -39.89 -14.67 -27.25
C SER A 171 -39.64 -13.16 -27.26
N GLU A 172 -39.89 -12.49 -26.14
CA GLU A 172 -39.34 -11.18 -25.84
C GLU A 172 -38.37 -11.35 -24.68
N THR A 173 -37.11 -11.03 -24.91
CA THR A 173 -36.07 -10.88 -23.87
C THR A 173 -36.46 -9.68 -23.00
N VAL A 174 -37.31 -9.91 -22.01
CA VAL A 174 -37.58 -8.94 -20.96
C VAL A 174 -36.37 -8.88 -20.05
N SER A 175 -35.58 -7.83 -20.19
CA SER A 175 -34.57 -7.49 -19.18
C SER A 175 -35.29 -7.35 -17.84
N ALA A 176 -34.92 -8.19 -16.86
CA ALA A 176 -35.49 -8.09 -15.52
C ALA A 176 -35.32 -6.65 -15.00
N PRO A 177 -36.36 -6.01 -14.45
CA PRO A 177 -36.23 -4.68 -13.88
C PRO A 177 -35.21 -4.74 -12.75
N LEU A 178 -34.25 -3.79 -12.75
CA LEU A 178 -33.28 -3.63 -11.66
C LEU A 178 -34.07 -3.54 -10.34
N PRO A 179 -33.61 -4.24 -9.28
CA PRO A 179 -34.29 -4.23 -7.99
C PRO A 179 -34.43 -2.78 -7.51
N THR A 180 -35.69 -2.38 -7.21
CA THR A 180 -35.97 -1.09 -6.58
C THR A 180 -35.33 -1.08 -5.19
N ARG A 181 -34.66 0.03 -4.81
CA ARG A 181 -34.02 0.15 -3.50
C ARG A 181 -34.81 1.09 -2.61
N GLU A 182 -35.12 0.65 -1.39
CA GLU A 182 -35.62 1.54 -0.35
C GLU A 182 -34.50 2.50 0.10
N ARG A 183 -34.74 3.81 -0.02
CA ARG A 183 -33.79 4.82 0.48
C ARG A 183 -33.87 4.92 2.00
N LEU A 184 -32.75 4.91 2.68
CA LEU A 184 -32.66 5.07 4.13
C LEU A 184 -32.40 6.52 4.57
N GLY A 185 -32.21 7.45 3.61
CA GLY A 185 -31.98 8.87 3.88
C GLY A 185 -31.87 9.70 2.60
N GLU A 186 -31.73 11.01 2.74
CA GLU A 186 -31.45 11.91 1.62
C GLU A 186 -30.06 11.60 1.04
N GLY A 187 -29.91 11.76 -0.28
CA GLY A 187 -28.63 11.54 -0.96
C GLY A 187 -27.65 12.67 -0.66
N LEU A 188 -26.38 12.33 -0.46
CA LEU A 188 -25.30 13.31 -0.30
C LEU A 188 -24.77 13.77 -1.66
N PRO A 189 -24.67 15.08 -1.91
CA PRO A 189 -24.09 15.60 -3.14
C PRO A 189 -22.59 15.33 -3.19
N ILE A 190 -22.09 14.95 -4.38
CA ILE A 190 -20.67 14.84 -4.70
C ILE A 190 -20.34 15.96 -5.68
N VAL A 191 -19.26 16.70 -5.43
CA VAL A 191 -18.74 17.74 -6.32
C VAL A 191 -17.27 17.49 -6.54
N LEU A 192 -16.89 17.22 -7.81
CA LEU A 192 -15.52 16.96 -8.23
C LEU A 192 -15.09 17.99 -9.27
N GLN A 193 -13.99 18.71 -9.03
CA GLN A 193 -13.35 19.57 -10.00
C GLN A 193 -12.21 18.83 -10.69
N VAL A 194 -12.25 18.75 -12.01
CA VAL A 194 -11.20 18.14 -12.85
C VAL A 194 -10.44 19.23 -13.59
N ALA A 195 -9.12 19.29 -13.38
CA ALA A 195 -8.22 20.22 -14.05
C ALA A 195 -7.83 19.71 -15.45
N ASP A 196 -7.35 20.63 -16.30
CA ASP A 196 -6.81 20.28 -17.62
C ASP A 196 -5.33 19.86 -17.54
N ARG A 197 -5.05 18.91 -16.70
CA ARG A 197 -3.75 18.26 -16.54
C ARG A 197 -3.97 16.75 -16.49
N VAL A 198 -2.98 15.98 -16.92
CA VAL A 198 -3.02 14.52 -16.90
C VAL A 198 -1.94 14.00 -15.97
N LEU A 199 -2.35 13.18 -15.01
CA LEU A 199 -1.44 12.32 -14.28
C LEU A 199 -1.23 11.05 -15.13
N PRO A 200 0.00 10.69 -15.50
CA PRO A 200 0.23 9.49 -16.31
C PRO A 200 -0.14 8.22 -15.54
N GLU A 201 -0.23 7.12 -16.27
CA GLU A 201 -0.48 5.79 -15.67
C GLU A 201 0.59 5.43 -14.62
N PRO A 202 0.23 4.71 -13.57
CA PRO A 202 1.13 4.36 -12.46
C PRO A 202 2.44 3.68 -12.89
N SER A 203 2.42 2.91 -13.99
CA SER A 203 3.62 2.30 -14.58
C SER A 203 4.64 3.33 -15.08
N GLN A 204 4.23 4.56 -15.35
CA GLN A 204 5.07 5.67 -15.82
C GLN A 204 5.48 6.64 -14.70
N TRP A 205 5.03 6.40 -13.47
CA TRP A 205 5.44 7.23 -12.33
C TRP A 205 6.93 7.06 -12.06
N ALA A 206 7.59 8.14 -11.67
CA ALA A 206 8.99 8.12 -11.30
C ALA A 206 9.20 7.69 -9.84
N PHE A 207 8.16 7.83 -9.00
CA PHE A 207 8.24 7.42 -7.60
C PHE A 207 8.60 5.94 -7.50
N HIS A 208 9.72 5.64 -6.87
CA HIS A 208 10.22 4.29 -6.66
C HIS A 208 9.57 3.69 -5.42
N LEU A 209 8.42 3.05 -5.62
CA LEU A 209 7.70 2.34 -4.55
C LEU A 209 8.21 0.91 -4.44
N ASP A 210 8.65 0.54 -3.25
CA ASP A 210 9.04 -0.82 -2.90
C ASP A 210 8.30 -1.31 -1.65
N LEU A 211 7.20 -2.01 -1.86
CA LEU A 211 6.45 -2.70 -0.79
C LEU A 211 6.66 -4.20 -0.95
N TRP A 212 7.31 -4.84 0.03
CA TRP A 212 7.67 -6.26 -0.06
C TRP A 212 6.45 -7.17 -0.03
N GLN A 213 6.35 -8.06 -1.01
CA GLN A 213 5.22 -8.96 -1.18
C GLN A 213 5.47 -10.30 -0.49
N ASN A 214 4.45 -10.83 0.19
CA ASN A 214 4.47 -12.16 0.81
C ASN A 214 3.44 -13.10 0.17
N PRO A 215 3.83 -13.90 -0.84
CA PRO A 215 2.93 -14.88 -1.46
C PRO A 215 2.51 -16.00 -0.51
N TYR A 216 3.35 -16.37 0.47
CA TYR A 216 3.09 -17.46 1.42
C TYR A 216 1.90 -17.13 2.33
N ALA A 217 1.77 -15.87 2.76
CA ALA A 217 0.63 -15.41 3.54
C ALA A 217 -0.69 -15.53 2.75
N VAL A 218 -0.65 -15.31 1.44
CA VAL A 218 -1.83 -15.44 0.56
C VAL A 218 -2.26 -16.91 0.45
N ALA A 219 -1.31 -17.82 0.18
CA ALA A 219 -1.61 -19.25 0.08
C ALA A 219 -2.26 -19.79 1.36
N ARG A 220 -1.69 -19.45 2.53
CA ARG A 220 -2.23 -19.86 3.84
C ARG A 220 -3.60 -19.26 4.10
N TYR A 221 -3.78 -17.95 3.85
CA TYR A 221 -5.04 -17.28 4.17
C TYR A 221 -6.22 -17.81 3.35
N PHE A 222 -6.02 -18.02 2.06
CA PHE A 222 -7.05 -18.52 1.14
C PHE A 222 -7.14 -20.05 1.07
N ASP A 223 -6.30 -20.76 1.86
CA ASP A 223 -6.24 -22.22 1.90
C ASP A 223 -6.09 -22.84 0.49
N VAL A 224 -5.13 -22.33 -0.28
CA VAL A 224 -4.84 -22.81 -1.64
C VAL A 224 -3.43 -23.40 -1.69
N PRO A 225 -3.20 -24.45 -2.52
CA PRO A 225 -1.87 -25.04 -2.67
C PRO A 225 -0.87 -24.00 -3.19
N LEU A 226 0.24 -23.84 -2.48
CA LEU A 226 1.30 -22.91 -2.82
C LEU A 226 1.78 -23.12 -4.26
N TRP A 227 1.93 -22.02 -5.02
CA TRP A 227 2.35 -21.98 -6.42
C TRP A 227 1.42 -22.70 -7.41
N SER A 228 0.20 -23.07 -7.01
CA SER A 228 -0.85 -23.55 -7.90
C SER A 228 -1.46 -22.42 -8.73
N GLN A 229 -2.23 -22.77 -9.77
CA GLN A 229 -2.99 -21.78 -10.55
C GLN A 229 -3.98 -21.02 -9.65
N GLN A 230 -4.65 -21.73 -8.74
CA GLN A 230 -5.56 -21.10 -7.76
C GLN A 230 -4.86 -20.06 -6.90
N HIS A 231 -3.60 -20.34 -6.48
CA HIS A 231 -2.81 -19.37 -5.72
C HIS A 231 -2.54 -18.10 -6.52
N PHE A 232 -2.13 -18.22 -7.78
CA PHE A 232 -1.94 -17.06 -8.67
C PHE A 232 -3.25 -16.30 -8.92
N ASP A 233 -4.37 -17.01 -9.06
CA ASP A 233 -5.67 -16.39 -9.31
C ASP A 233 -6.13 -15.53 -8.11
N VAL A 234 -5.97 -16.02 -6.87
CA VAL A 234 -6.33 -15.24 -5.67
C VAL A 234 -5.34 -14.12 -5.36
N MET A 235 -4.07 -14.23 -5.80
CA MET A 235 -3.08 -13.16 -5.67
C MET A 235 -3.29 -12.02 -6.67
N ARG A 236 -3.78 -12.32 -7.87
CA ARG A 236 -3.81 -11.36 -8.99
C ARG A 236 -4.48 -10.03 -8.66
N PRO A 237 -5.69 -9.98 -8.07
CA PRO A 237 -6.30 -8.70 -7.71
C PRO A 237 -5.45 -7.87 -6.74
N LEU A 238 -4.79 -8.54 -5.78
CA LEU A 238 -3.92 -7.92 -4.80
C LEU A 238 -2.67 -7.30 -5.44
N MET A 239 -2.00 -8.03 -6.35
CA MET A 239 -0.80 -7.56 -7.04
C MET A 239 -1.12 -6.50 -8.10
N GLN A 240 -2.28 -6.57 -8.75
CA GLN A 240 -2.76 -5.51 -9.64
C GLN A 240 -3.10 -4.22 -8.86
N MET A 241 -3.64 -4.31 -7.64
CA MET A 241 -3.85 -3.17 -6.77
C MET A 241 -2.52 -2.52 -6.39
N LEU A 242 -1.49 -3.31 -6.13
CA LEU A 242 -0.14 -2.85 -5.85
C LEU A 242 0.50 -2.18 -7.09
N ALA A 243 0.37 -2.78 -8.27
CA ALA A 243 0.82 -2.18 -9.53
C ALA A 243 0.15 -0.82 -9.80
N ALA A 244 -1.18 -0.72 -9.52
CA ALA A 244 -1.93 0.53 -9.64
C ALA A 244 -1.55 1.61 -8.60
N ALA A 245 -0.72 1.27 -7.62
CA ALA A 245 -0.08 2.21 -6.69
C ALA A 245 1.31 2.67 -7.16
N GLY A 246 1.80 2.15 -8.29
CA GLY A 246 3.11 2.51 -8.86
C GLY A 246 4.27 1.66 -8.34
N GLN A 247 4.01 0.45 -7.80
CA GLN A 247 5.06 -0.50 -7.39
C GLN A 247 6.07 -0.75 -8.50
N LYS A 248 7.36 -0.72 -8.15
CA LYS A 248 8.46 -0.93 -9.10
C LYS A 248 9.15 -2.27 -8.92
N VAL A 249 9.13 -2.83 -7.72
CA VAL A 249 10.00 -3.91 -7.26
C VAL A 249 9.23 -5.20 -7.06
N ILE A 250 9.78 -6.32 -7.55
CA ILE A 250 9.34 -7.69 -7.27
C ILE A 250 10.24 -8.26 -6.17
N THR A 251 9.66 -8.54 -5.01
CA THR A 251 10.39 -9.15 -3.89
C THR A 251 10.52 -10.65 -4.09
N CYS A 252 11.73 -11.18 -4.17
CA CYS A 252 12.03 -12.59 -4.32
C CYS A 252 12.86 -13.11 -3.15
N SER A 253 12.50 -14.23 -2.55
CA SER A 253 13.33 -14.92 -1.56
C SER A 253 14.19 -15.99 -2.25
N ILE A 254 15.49 -15.75 -2.33
CA ILE A 254 16.45 -16.71 -2.92
C ILE A 254 17.09 -17.62 -1.87
N ILE A 255 16.86 -17.34 -0.59
CA ILE A 255 17.29 -18.15 0.56
C ILE A 255 16.06 -18.36 1.45
N SER A 256 15.92 -19.53 2.06
CA SER A 256 14.84 -19.81 3.01
C SER A 256 14.95 -18.94 4.26
N ARG A 257 13.82 -18.39 4.68
CA ARG A 257 13.67 -17.59 5.91
C ARG A 257 14.66 -16.41 6.01
N PRO A 258 14.76 -15.55 4.98
CA PRO A 258 15.72 -14.43 5.00
C PRO A 258 15.59 -13.58 6.27
N TRP A 259 14.38 -13.36 6.75
CA TRP A 259 14.03 -12.57 7.93
C TRP A 259 13.69 -13.41 9.17
N ASN A 260 14.06 -14.71 9.18
CA ASN A 260 13.78 -15.66 10.27
C ASN A 260 12.27 -15.69 10.61
N GLY A 261 11.87 -15.42 11.86
CA GLY A 261 10.47 -15.45 12.33
C GLY A 261 9.81 -14.07 12.44
N GLN A 262 10.23 -13.09 11.64
CA GLN A 262 9.66 -11.73 11.68
C GLN A 262 8.26 -11.62 11.06
N THR A 263 7.84 -12.60 10.26
CA THR A 263 6.51 -12.70 9.68
C THR A 263 5.79 -13.95 10.18
N TYR A 264 4.45 -13.95 10.13
CA TYR A 264 3.66 -15.12 10.54
C TYR A 264 3.94 -16.32 9.63
N ASP A 265 3.95 -16.09 8.32
CA ASP A 265 4.32 -17.10 7.33
C ASP A 265 5.79 -16.91 6.96
N PRO A 266 6.65 -17.92 7.14
CA PRO A 266 8.04 -17.83 6.75
C PRO A 266 8.16 -17.81 5.23
N PHE A 267 9.13 -17.06 4.72
CA PHE A 267 9.49 -17.10 3.31
C PHE A 267 10.36 -18.33 3.04
N GLU A 268 10.01 -19.09 2.02
CA GLU A 268 10.84 -20.17 1.53
C GLU A 268 11.68 -19.74 0.34
N SER A 269 12.76 -20.44 0.05
CA SER A 269 13.56 -20.15 -1.14
C SER A 269 12.75 -20.46 -2.41
N MET A 270 12.64 -19.49 -3.30
CA MET A 270 12.04 -19.67 -4.64
C MET A 270 12.97 -20.42 -5.61
N ILE A 271 14.21 -20.70 -5.19
CA ILE A 271 15.22 -21.41 -5.98
C ILE A 271 15.69 -22.63 -5.19
N ALA A 272 15.40 -23.82 -5.72
CA ALA A 272 15.89 -25.05 -5.10
C ALA A 272 17.39 -25.25 -5.40
N LYS A 273 18.17 -25.60 -4.40
CA LYS A 273 19.60 -25.86 -4.48
C LYS A 273 19.84 -27.34 -4.18
N MET A 274 20.40 -28.08 -5.13
CA MET A 274 20.58 -29.52 -5.05
C MET A 274 22.07 -29.88 -5.20
N LYS A 275 22.63 -30.53 -4.17
CA LYS A 275 23.98 -31.09 -4.22
C LYS A 275 23.91 -32.49 -4.83
N GLN A 276 24.57 -32.69 -5.96
CA GLN A 276 24.59 -33.95 -6.69
C GLN A 276 25.52 -34.99 -6.04
N LEU A 277 25.45 -36.26 -6.49
CA LEU A 277 26.27 -37.37 -5.99
C LEU A 277 27.77 -37.15 -6.21
N ASP A 278 28.14 -36.45 -7.27
CA ASP A 278 29.53 -36.08 -7.62
C ASP A 278 30.01 -34.81 -6.91
N GLY A 279 29.16 -34.23 -6.04
CA GLY A 279 29.46 -33.01 -5.29
C GLY A 279 29.17 -31.71 -6.03
N THR A 280 28.77 -31.75 -7.32
CA THR A 280 28.36 -30.58 -8.09
C THR A 280 27.01 -30.03 -7.64
N TRP A 281 26.69 -28.80 -8.04
CA TRP A 281 25.42 -28.15 -7.73
C TRP A 281 24.50 -28.08 -8.93
N ARG A 282 23.21 -28.32 -8.70
CA ARG A 282 22.13 -28.04 -9.66
C ARG A 282 21.10 -27.11 -8.98
N TYR A 283 20.57 -26.19 -9.76
CA TYR A 283 19.58 -25.21 -9.30
C TYR A 283 18.30 -25.35 -10.12
N ASP A 284 17.15 -25.22 -9.43
CA ASP A 284 15.83 -25.21 -10.08
C ASP A 284 15.18 -23.85 -9.85
N TYR A 285 14.95 -23.13 -10.93
CA TYR A 285 14.39 -21.78 -10.96
C TYR A 285 12.88 -21.76 -11.23
N THR A 286 12.22 -22.91 -11.30
CA THR A 286 10.80 -23.01 -11.75
C THR A 286 9.89 -22.09 -10.94
N VAL A 287 10.02 -22.05 -9.61
CA VAL A 287 9.18 -21.20 -8.76
C VAL A 287 9.55 -19.73 -8.91
N PHE A 288 10.83 -19.42 -8.96
CA PHE A 288 11.34 -18.07 -9.15
C PHE A 288 10.82 -17.48 -10.49
N ASP A 289 10.97 -18.22 -11.58
CA ASP A 289 10.52 -17.80 -12.91
C ASP A 289 9.01 -17.54 -12.94
N ARG A 290 8.22 -18.48 -12.43
CA ARG A 290 6.76 -18.36 -12.39
C ARG A 290 6.31 -17.16 -11.54
N TRP A 291 6.98 -16.89 -10.44
CA TRP A 291 6.69 -15.74 -9.59
C TRP A 291 7.00 -14.43 -10.32
N VAL A 292 8.19 -14.29 -10.89
CA VAL A 292 8.61 -13.09 -11.63
C VAL A 292 7.69 -12.84 -12.83
N GLU A 293 7.41 -13.86 -13.64
CA GLU A 293 6.51 -13.77 -14.80
C GLU A 293 5.09 -13.37 -14.39
N PHE A 294 4.59 -13.93 -13.28
CA PHE A 294 3.28 -13.56 -12.72
C PHE A 294 3.24 -12.09 -12.30
N MET A 295 4.24 -11.62 -11.54
CA MET A 295 4.30 -10.22 -11.09
C MET A 295 4.40 -9.25 -12.28
N MET A 296 5.21 -9.60 -13.29
CA MET A 296 5.28 -8.84 -14.53
C MET A 296 3.92 -8.80 -15.26
N SER A 297 3.18 -9.91 -15.27
CA SER A 297 1.82 -9.98 -15.84
C SER A 297 0.79 -9.14 -15.07
N CYS A 298 1.07 -8.79 -13.82
CA CYS A 298 0.27 -7.88 -13.01
C CYS A 298 0.63 -6.40 -13.23
N GLY A 299 1.72 -6.10 -13.97
CA GLY A 299 2.16 -4.75 -14.28
C GLY A 299 3.38 -4.25 -13.49
N ILE A 300 4.06 -5.12 -12.72
CA ILE A 300 5.26 -4.80 -11.94
C ILE A 300 6.47 -5.36 -12.68
N THR A 301 7.26 -4.51 -13.34
CA THR A 301 8.24 -4.97 -14.34
C THR A 301 9.63 -4.33 -14.22
N GLU A 302 9.82 -3.34 -13.33
CA GLU A 302 11.01 -2.49 -13.38
C GLU A 302 12.23 -3.14 -12.70
N GLN A 303 12.04 -3.73 -11.52
CA GLN A 303 13.12 -4.26 -10.69
C GLN A 303 12.75 -5.61 -10.06
N ILE A 304 13.77 -6.46 -9.83
CA ILE A 304 13.66 -7.76 -9.14
C ILE A 304 14.68 -7.77 -8.02
N ASP A 305 14.22 -7.80 -6.76
CA ASP A 305 15.08 -7.82 -5.59
C ASP A 305 15.11 -9.19 -4.94
N CYS A 306 16.33 -9.74 -4.88
CA CYS A 306 16.59 -11.13 -4.49
C CYS A 306 17.18 -11.21 -3.08
N TYR A 307 16.33 -11.41 -2.08
CA TYR A 307 16.69 -11.53 -0.65
C TYR A 307 17.12 -12.94 -0.30
N THR A 308 18.19 -13.24 0.38
CA THR A 308 19.29 -12.40 0.80
C THR A 308 20.52 -13.28 0.98
N LEU A 309 21.70 -12.74 0.77
CA LEU A 309 22.94 -13.49 1.04
C LEU A 309 23.35 -13.47 2.52
N VAL A 310 22.72 -12.64 3.34
CA VAL A 310 23.02 -12.51 4.78
C VAL A 310 21.74 -12.74 5.61
N PRO A 311 21.18 -13.97 5.60
CA PRO A 311 19.96 -14.25 6.34
C PRO A 311 20.18 -14.10 7.86
N TRP A 312 19.11 -13.71 8.58
CA TRP A 312 19.19 -13.41 10.01
C TRP A 312 19.63 -14.59 10.88
N HIS A 313 19.45 -15.83 10.41
CA HIS A 313 19.85 -17.05 11.13
C HIS A 313 21.15 -17.69 10.62
N TYR A 314 21.81 -17.13 9.57
CA TYR A 314 23.05 -17.67 8.98
C TYR A 314 22.97 -19.14 8.56
N ARG A 315 21.85 -19.59 8.05
CA ARG A 315 21.61 -20.97 7.63
C ARG A 315 21.10 -21.00 6.20
N PHE A 316 21.58 -21.97 5.43
CA PHE A 316 21.30 -22.13 4.02
C PHE A 316 20.82 -23.54 3.75
N ASP A 317 19.58 -23.68 3.33
CA ASP A 317 18.96 -24.97 3.05
C ASP A 317 19.35 -25.45 1.64
N TYR A 318 19.58 -26.75 1.49
CA TYR A 318 19.80 -27.42 0.22
C TYR A 318 19.36 -28.88 0.29
N TYR A 319 19.03 -29.45 -0.86
CA TYR A 319 18.73 -30.87 -0.97
C TYR A 319 20.01 -31.64 -1.29
N ASP A 320 20.33 -32.66 -0.52
CA ASP A 320 21.48 -33.53 -0.70
C ASP A 320 21.04 -34.82 -1.37
N CYS A 321 21.38 -35.02 -2.65
CA CYS A 321 21.02 -36.20 -3.41
C CYS A 321 21.67 -37.47 -2.87
N ALA A 322 22.84 -37.40 -2.22
CA ALA A 322 23.51 -38.54 -1.64
C ALA A 322 22.78 -39.12 -0.41
N THR A 323 22.13 -38.26 0.36
CA THR A 323 21.38 -38.66 1.56
C THR A 323 19.88 -38.60 1.36
N ASN A 324 19.41 -38.19 0.18
CA ASN A 324 17.99 -38.02 -0.17
C ASN A 324 17.22 -37.19 0.86
N SER A 325 17.81 -36.08 1.32
CA SER A 325 17.23 -35.26 2.39
C SER A 325 17.63 -33.80 2.29
N VAL A 326 16.80 -32.92 2.87
CA VAL A 326 17.13 -31.52 3.04
C VAL A 326 18.21 -31.40 4.12
N LYS A 327 19.27 -30.68 3.80
CA LYS A 327 20.38 -30.33 4.70
C LYS A 327 20.40 -28.83 4.93
N GLN A 328 21.04 -28.44 6.02
CA GLN A 328 21.23 -27.05 6.37
C GLN A 328 22.70 -26.75 6.62
N LEU A 329 23.26 -25.84 5.83
CA LEU A 329 24.62 -25.33 6.02
C LEU A 329 24.56 -24.13 6.97
N ALA A 330 25.18 -24.24 8.13
CA ALA A 330 25.37 -23.09 9.04
C ALA A 330 26.75 -22.45 8.76
N CYS A 331 26.74 -21.19 8.29
CA CYS A 331 27.94 -20.42 8.03
C CYS A 331 27.64 -18.91 7.99
N ARG A 332 28.69 -18.13 8.22
CA ARG A 332 28.62 -16.66 8.12
C ARG A 332 29.31 -16.17 6.86
N PRO A 333 28.92 -15.01 6.31
CA PRO A 333 29.71 -14.33 5.30
C PRO A 333 31.18 -14.20 5.74
N GLY A 334 32.10 -14.43 4.80
CA GLY A 334 33.55 -14.46 5.05
C GLY A 334 34.14 -15.83 5.34
N GLU A 335 33.34 -16.83 5.73
CA GLU A 335 33.82 -18.21 5.89
C GLU A 335 34.01 -18.90 4.53
N ALA A 336 35.00 -19.79 4.41
CA ALA A 336 35.27 -20.53 3.16
C ALA A 336 34.04 -21.31 2.69
N LYS A 337 33.38 -22.04 3.60
CA LYS A 337 32.15 -22.80 3.26
C LYS A 337 30.97 -21.93 2.80
N TYR A 338 30.92 -20.65 3.22
CA TYR A 338 29.95 -19.70 2.70
C TYR A 338 30.26 -19.39 1.23
N ARG A 339 31.51 -19.08 0.89
CA ARG A 339 31.95 -18.83 -0.48
C ARG A 339 31.73 -20.05 -1.39
N ASP A 340 32.07 -21.26 -0.89
CA ASP A 340 31.91 -22.52 -1.62
C ASP A 340 30.44 -22.82 -1.94
N PHE A 341 29.51 -22.32 -1.15
CA PHE A 341 28.07 -22.46 -1.38
C PHE A 341 27.50 -21.34 -2.27
N ILE A 342 27.86 -20.08 -2.01
CA ILE A 342 27.23 -18.90 -2.64
C ILE A 342 27.83 -18.62 -4.02
N VAL A 343 29.16 -18.70 -4.22
CA VAL A 343 29.78 -18.34 -5.50
C VAL A 343 29.28 -19.21 -6.67
N PRO A 344 29.23 -20.56 -6.57
CA PRO A 344 28.67 -21.38 -7.64
C PRO A 344 27.21 -21.07 -7.92
N PHE A 345 26.42 -20.80 -6.87
CA PHE A 345 25.03 -20.42 -7.00
C PHE A 345 24.87 -19.10 -7.79
N LEU A 346 25.58 -18.06 -7.40
CA LEU A 346 25.46 -16.75 -8.05
C LEU A 346 25.96 -16.80 -9.53
N LYS A 347 26.99 -17.57 -9.83
CA LYS A 347 27.46 -17.77 -11.21
C LYS A 347 26.40 -18.43 -12.09
N ASP A 348 25.72 -19.44 -11.55
CA ASP A 348 24.65 -20.13 -12.28
C ASP A 348 23.43 -19.21 -12.40
N PHE A 349 23.07 -18.49 -11.33
CA PHE A 349 21.98 -17.55 -11.30
C PHE A 349 22.16 -16.38 -12.27
N SER A 350 23.37 -15.80 -12.34
CA SER A 350 23.70 -14.77 -13.33
C SER A 350 23.46 -15.26 -14.76
N ARG A 351 23.92 -16.49 -15.07
CA ARG A 351 23.70 -17.10 -16.39
C ARG A 351 22.20 -17.29 -16.68
N HIS A 352 21.44 -17.79 -15.71
CA HIS A 352 19.98 -17.96 -15.83
C HIS A 352 19.26 -16.63 -16.07
N LEU A 353 19.58 -15.60 -15.29
CA LEU A 353 19.01 -14.26 -15.42
C LEU A 353 19.30 -13.64 -16.79
N ARG A 354 20.53 -13.82 -17.33
CA ARG A 354 20.89 -13.35 -18.68
C ARG A 354 20.10 -14.11 -19.76
N GLN A 355 19.90 -15.41 -19.60
CA GLN A 355 19.05 -16.20 -20.51
C GLN A 355 17.60 -15.74 -20.51
N LYS A 356 17.06 -15.32 -19.36
CA LYS A 356 15.70 -14.77 -19.22
C LYS A 356 15.60 -13.30 -19.64
N GLY A 357 16.73 -12.59 -19.85
CA GLY A 357 16.75 -11.15 -20.13
C GLY A 357 16.40 -10.30 -18.90
N TRP A 358 16.62 -10.82 -17.70
CA TRP A 358 16.27 -10.16 -16.44
C TRP A 358 17.47 -9.61 -15.67
N PHE A 359 18.69 -9.92 -16.07
CA PHE A 359 19.92 -9.61 -15.33
C PHE A 359 20.02 -8.11 -14.98
N GLU A 360 19.81 -7.23 -15.96
CA GLU A 360 19.96 -5.78 -15.80
C GLU A 360 18.97 -5.14 -14.81
N ARG A 361 17.88 -5.81 -14.53
CA ARG A 361 16.86 -5.36 -13.56
C ARG A 361 16.88 -6.12 -12.24
N THR A 362 17.79 -7.07 -12.07
CA THR A 362 17.90 -7.88 -10.87
C THR A 362 18.97 -7.32 -9.94
N HIS A 363 18.61 -7.16 -8.67
CA HIS A 363 19.53 -6.78 -7.60
C HIS A 363 19.65 -7.93 -6.59
N ILE A 364 20.85 -8.13 -6.09
CA ILE A 364 21.04 -8.94 -4.89
C ILE A 364 20.73 -8.04 -3.70
N ALA A 365 19.64 -8.40 -3.00
CA ALA A 365 19.06 -7.56 -1.96
C ALA A 365 19.55 -7.99 -0.57
N MET A 366 19.88 -7.02 0.26
CA MET A 366 20.38 -7.22 1.61
C MET A 366 19.68 -6.31 2.61
N ASP A 367 19.37 -6.87 3.76
CA ASP A 367 18.72 -6.19 4.87
C ASP A 367 19.76 -5.54 5.82
N GLU A 368 19.33 -4.90 6.88
CA GLU A 368 20.13 -4.26 7.94
C GLU A 368 21.06 -5.25 8.66
N ARG A 369 22.24 -5.49 8.10
CA ARG A 369 23.19 -6.46 8.64
C ARG A 369 24.51 -5.79 9.09
N PRO A 370 25.29 -6.43 9.97
CA PRO A 370 26.59 -5.91 10.39
C PRO A 370 27.52 -5.59 9.21
N LYS A 371 28.25 -4.48 9.31
CA LYS A 371 29.10 -3.95 8.22
C LYS A 371 30.11 -4.97 7.70
N ASP A 372 30.77 -5.72 8.58
CA ASP A 372 31.75 -6.76 8.23
C ASP A 372 31.15 -7.88 7.40
N GLN A 373 29.90 -8.24 7.70
CA GLN A 373 29.17 -9.28 6.96
C GLN A 373 28.67 -8.78 5.61
N MET A 374 28.23 -7.52 5.54
CA MET A 374 27.88 -6.87 4.29
C MET A 374 29.09 -6.76 3.35
N GLU A 375 30.26 -6.41 3.87
CA GLU A 375 31.51 -6.37 3.11
C GLU A 375 31.90 -7.74 2.57
N ALA A 376 31.81 -8.80 3.40
CA ALA A 376 32.09 -10.16 2.99
C ALA A 376 31.09 -10.70 1.96
N ALA A 377 29.82 -10.35 2.08
CA ALA A 377 28.80 -10.70 1.09
C ALA A 377 29.05 -9.96 -0.23
N TRP A 378 29.36 -8.67 -0.18
CA TRP A 378 29.72 -7.89 -1.36
C TRP A 378 30.92 -8.50 -2.10
N GLN A 379 32.01 -8.86 -1.36
CA GLN A 379 33.16 -9.51 -1.96
C GLN A 379 32.79 -10.84 -2.63
N THR A 380 31.87 -11.60 -2.03
CA THR A 380 31.39 -12.87 -2.60
C THR A 380 30.59 -12.66 -3.89
N ILE A 381 29.82 -11.58 -3.99
CA ILE A 381 29.13 -11.18 -5.22
C ILE A 381 30.17 -10.84 -6.31
N GLN A 382 31.19 -10.03 -5.97
CA GLN A 382 32.26 -9.67 -6.91
C GLN A 382 33.02 -10.89 -7.45
N ASP A 383 33.25 -11.92 -6.62
CA ASP A 383 33.91 -13.16 -7.04
C ASP A 383 33.02 -14.04 -7.93
N ALA A 384 31.73 -13.89 -7.84
CA ALA A 384 30.76 -14.63 -8.65
C ALA A 384 30.51 -13.94 -10.01
N ASP A 385 30.05 -12.71 -9.97
CA ASP A 385 29.82 -11.85 -11.13
C ASP A 385 29.80 -10.37 -10.67
N PRO A 386 30.83 -9.57 -11.04
CA PRO A 386 30.95 -8.18 -10.58
C PRO A 386 29.91 -7.22 -11.21
N GLU A 387 29.14 -7.66 -12.20
CA GLU A 387 28.09 -6.86 -12.83
C GLU A 387 26.74 -6.93 -12.07
N PHE A 388 26.61 -7.78 -11.04
CA PHE A 388 25.42 -7.78 -10.21
C PHE A 388 25.21 -6.43 -9.53
N LYS A 389 24.01 -5.91 -9.66
CA LYS A 389 23.55 -4.75 -8.91
C LYS A 389 23.15 -5.16 -7.50
N ILE A 390 23.23 -4.21 -6.58
CA ILE A 390 22.95 -4.42 -5.16
C ILE A 390 21.83 -3.47 -4.72
N GLU A 391 20.85 -4.02 -4.03
CA GLU A 391 19.87 -3.29 -3.23
C GLU A 391 20.21 -3.46 -1.74
N GLY A 392 19.91 -2.46 -0.92
CA GLY A 392 20.11 -2.57 0.52
C GLY A 392 19.21 -1.66 1.34
N ALA A 393 18.53 -2.25 2.32
CA ALA A 393 17.94 -1.51 3.43
C ALA A 393 19.04 -1.15 4.43
N ALA A 394 19.26 0.15 4.66
CA ALA A 394 20.43 0.63 5.40
C ALA A 394 20.07 1.41 6.66
N ASN A 395 20.72 1.05 7.75
CA ASN A 395 20.68 1.77 9.03
C ASN A 395 21.92 2.65 9.25
N TYR A 396 22.52 3.14 8.18
CA TYR A 396 23.71 4.00 8.18
C TYR A 396 23.55 5.17 7.20
N SER A 397 24.41 6.18 7.33
CA SER A 397 24.38 7.37 6.46
C SER A 397 24.73 7.03 5.01
N VAL A 398 23.98 7.59 4.06
CA VAL A 398 24.21 7.47 2.61
C VAL A 398 25.47 8.21 2.14
N ASP A 399 26.02 9.07 2.97
CA ASP A 399 27.30 9.75 2.68
C ASP A 399 28.54 8.84 2.91
N SER A 400 28.32 7.57 3.29
CA SER A 400 29.40 6.61 3.51
C SER A 400 29.87 5.97 2.20
N GLU A 401 31.16 5.54 2.14
CA GLU A 401 31.71 4.77 1.01
C GLU A 401 30.94 3.45 0.77
N ALA A 402 30.41 2.84 1.84
CA ALA A 402 29.64 1.62 1.73
C ALA A 402 28.34 1.85 0.93
N ALA A 403 27.71 3.00 1.10
CA ALA A 403 26.53 3.38 0.34
C ALA A 403 26.80 3.56 -1.17
N ASP A 404 27.99 4.02 -1.53
CA ASP A 404 28.38 4.23 -2.94
C ASP A 404 28.49 2.92 -3.75
N ARG A 405 28.49 1.76 -3.08
CA ARG A 405 28.52 0.41 -3.69
C ARG A 405 27.12 -0.20 -3.91
N VAL A 406 26.09 0.45 -3.38
CA VAL A 406 24.70 -0.03 -3.44
C VAL A 406 23.98 0.74 -4.53
N ASP A 407 23.42 0.07 -5.51
CA ASP A 407 22.75 0.69 -6.65
C ASP A 407 21.39 1.27 -6.28
N ASP A 408 20.62 0.55 -5.45
CA ASP A 408 19.39 1.00 -4.86
C ASP A 408 19.49 0.92 -3.33
N ILE A 409 19.46 2.08 -2.65
CA ILE A 409 19.60 2.14 -1.20
C ILE A 409 18.34 2.73 -0.57
N SER A 410 17.79 2.03 0.41
CA SER A 410 16.73 2.54 1.25
C SER A 410 17.24 2.82 2.66
N VAL A 411 17.08 4.07 3.15
CA VAL A 411 17.57 4.49 4.46
C VAL A 411 16.43 4.62 5.46
N GLY A 412 16.66 4.22 6.71
CA GLY A 412 15.67 4.41 7.76
C GLY A 412 15.29 5.88 7.92
N PHE A 413 14.02 6.16 8.15
CA PHE A 413 13.50 7.53 8.35
C PHE A 413 14.32 8.34 9.37
N GLU A 414 14.79 7.69 10.43
CA GLU A 414 15.58 8.32 11.49
C GLU A 414 17.02 8.64 11.07
N TYR A 415 17.52 8.02 9.99
CA TYR A 415 18.86 8.22 9.45
C TYR A 415 18.91 9.21 8.28
N ASN A 416 17.86 9.97 8.10
CA ASN A 416 17.64 10.93 7.00
C ASN A 416 18.58 12.16 7.00
N LEU A 417 19.79 12.02 7.45
CA LEU A 417 20.79 13.09 7.46
C LEU A 417 21.66 13.08 6.21
N ILE A 418 21.03 13.00 5.02
CA ILE A 418 21.77 13.06 3.77
C ILE A 418 22.18 14.49 3.48
N LYS A 419 23.46 14.70 3.34
CA LYS A 419 24.02 15.93 2.78
C LYS A 419 23.86 15.91 1.27
N GLY A 420 23.58 17.04 0.68
CA GLY A 420 23.32 17.17 -0.76
C GLY A 420 24.39 16.60 -1.69
N GLU A 421 25.63 16.42 -1.21
CA GLU A 421 26.72 15.82 -2.00
C GLU A 421 26.53 14.31 -2.22
N GLY A 422 26.03 13.56 -1.23
CA GLY A 422 25.69 12.13 -1.39
C GLY A 422 24.59 11.93 -2.43
N LEU A 423 23.53 12.75 -2.38
CA LEU A 423 22.47 12.73 -3.38
C LEU A 423 22.98 13.00 -4.79
N LYS A 424 23.84 14.02 -4.95
CA LYS A 424 24.41 14.37 -6.26
C LYS A 424 25.29 13.25 -6.82
N ARG A 425 26.12 12.60 -5.97
CA ARG A 425 26.97 11.47 -6.39
C ARG A 425 26.12 10.30 -6.89
N ARG A 426 25.05 9.94 -6.15
CA ARG A 426 24.15 8.86 -6.53
C ARG A 426 23.39 9.17 -7.82
N ALA A 427 22.83 10.36 -7.93
CA ALA A 427 22.16 10.81 -9.14
C ALA A 427 23.08 10.79 -10.38
N ALA A 428 24.35 11.21 -10.23
CA ALA A 428 25.34 11.17 -11.31
C ALA A 428 25.69 9.74 -11.77
N LYS A 429 25.54 8.73 -10.89
CA LYS A 429 25.73 7.31 -11.20
C LYS A 429 24.44 6.60 -11.64
N GLY A 430 23.28 7.29 -11.63
CA GLY A 430 21.97 6.69 -11.89
C GLY A 430 21.49 5.74 -10.78
N GLN A 431 22.08 5.84 -9.58
CA GLN A 431 21.74 5.03 -8.40
C GLN A 431 20.48 5.59 -7.72
N LYS A 432 19.62 4.68 -7.24
CA LYS A 432 18.39 5.02 -6.53
C LYS A 432 18.63 5.28 -5.05
N ILE A 433 17.79 6.15 -4.49
CA ILE A 433 17.72 6.36 -3.06
C ILE A 433 16.27 6.50 -2.60
N THR A 434 15.87 5.65 -1.67
CA THR A 434 14.57 5.70 -1.02
C THR A 434 14.74 5.81 0.49
N PHE A 435 13.65 5.89 1.21
CA PHE A 435 13.65 5.74 2.66
C PHE A 435 12.58 4.74 3.08
N TYR A 436 12.69 4.24 4.31
CA TYR A 436 11.71 3.32 4.86
C TYR A 436 11.24 3.74 6.26
N THR A 437 10.03 3.30 6.60
CA THR A 437 9.54 3.17 7.97
C THR A 437 9.20 1.72 8.24
N CYS A 438 9.42 1.25 9.45
CA CYS A 438 9.09 -0.11 9.89
C CYS A 438 8.52 -0.05 11.31
N CYS A 439 9.04 -0.84 12.24
CA CYS A 439 8.72 -0.76 13.66
C CYS A 439 9.08 0.58 14.33
N GLY A 440 9.73 1.47 13.64
CA GLY A 440 10.05 2.87 13.97
C GLY A 440 10.09 3.74 12.72
N PRO A 441 10.02 5.08 12.89
CA PRO A 441 9.64 5.80 14.10
C PRO A 441 8.19 5.53 14.51
N GLU A 442 7.80 5.91 15.72
CA GLU A 442 6.38 5.87 16.10
C GLU A 442 5.52 6.76 15.20
N ARG A 443 6.04 7.93 14.84
CA ARG A 443 5.41 8.91 13.96
C ARG A 443 6.47 9.70 13.16
N PRO A 444 6.25 9.98 11.84
CA PRO A 444 5.13 9.48 11.04
C PRO A 444 5.31 8.02 10.66
N ASN A 445 4.22 7.27 10.56
CA ASN A 445 4.24 5.88 10.14
C ASN A 445 2.92 5.44 9.48
N THR A 446 2.82 4.17 9.10
CA THR A 446 1.65 3.57 8.49
C THR A 446 1.08 2.42 9.34
N PHE A 447 1.15 2.51 10.67
CA PHE A 447 0.52 1.55 11.57
C PHE A 447 -1.02 1.61 11.47
N THR A 448 -1.71 0.56 11.87
CA THR A 448 -3.18 0.54 11.87
C THR A 448 -3.76 1.72 12.68
N PHE A 449 -3.09 2.12 13.75
CA PHE A 449 -3.49 3.23 14.62
C PHE A 449 -2.88 4.60 14.22
N SER A 450 -1.96 4.67 13.26
CA SER A 450 -1.39 5.94 12.80
C SER A 450 -2.48 6.86 12.23
N PRO A 451 -2.41 8.17 12.43
CA PRO A 451 -3.28 9.12 11.73
C PRO A 451 -3.23 8.89 10.21
N PRO A 452 -4.37 8.85 9.50
CA PRO A 452 -4.39 8.58 8.06
C PRO A 452 -3.51 9.53 7.23
N ALA A 453 -3.42 10.79 7.66
CA ALA A 453 -2.62 11.82 7.00
C ALA A 453 -1.11 11.50 6.98
N GLU A 454 -0.60 10.70 7.93
CA GLU A 454 0.81 10.33 7.97
C GLU A 454 1.23 9.52 6.73
N SER A 455 0.35 8.65 6.24
CA SER A 455 0.65 7.86 5.05
C SER A 455 0.84 8.74 3.80
N ALA A 456 0.01 9.79 3.64
CA ALA A 456 0.18 10.76 2.56
C ALA A 456 1.41 11.67 2.76
N TYR A 457 1.75 12.00 4.01
CA TYR A 457 2.95 12.75 4.36
C TYR A 457 4.23 12.08 3.85
N LEU A 458 4.31 10.74 3.90
CA LEU A 458 5.52 9.99 3.49
C LEU A 458 5.89 10.22 2.02
N GLY A 459 4.93 10.31 1.10
CA GLY A 459 5.21 10.62 -0.30
C GLY A 459 5.83 12.02 -0.49
N LEU A 460 5.34 13.01 0.27
CA LEU A 460 5.88 14.38 0.24
C LEU A 460 7.22 14.50 0.97
N HIS A 461 7.44 13.67 1.98
CA HIS A 461 8.74 13.57 2.65
C HIS A 461 9.84 13.10 1.68
N ALA A 462 9.57 12.06 0.88
CA ALA A 462 10.48 11.63 -0.19
C ALA A 462 10.86 12.80 -1.11
N LEU A 463 9.86 13.57 -1.56
CA LEU A 463 10.06 14.73 -2.42
C LEU A 463 10.91 15.83 -1.75
N ALA A 464 10.62 16.14 -0.48
CA ALA A 464 11.34 17.17 0.28
C ALA A 464 12.79 16.80 0.57
N CYS A 465 13.08 15.50 0.69
CA CYS A 465 14.42 14.95 0.88
C CYS A 465 15.19 14.83 -0.44
N GLY A 466 14.54 14.93 -1.59
CA GLY A 466 15.14 14.62 -2.89
C GLY A 466 15.36 13.12 -3.08
N TYR A 467 14.52 12.29 -2.47
CA TYR A 467 14.54 10.83 -2.63
C TYR A 467 13.68 10.37 -3.78
N ASP A 468 14.05 9.24 -4.37
CA ASP A 468 13.32 8.63 -5.48
C ASP A 468 12.01 7.98 -5.05
N GLY A 469 11.85 7.60 -3.76
CA GLY A 469 10.66 6.90 -3.33
C GLY A 469 10.66 6.42 -1.87
N TYR A 470 9.93 5.33 -1.64
CA TYR A 470 9.65 4.78 -0.31
C TYR A 470 9.63 3.27 -0.33
N LEU A 471 10.29 2.66 0.65
CA LEU A 471 10.26 1.23 0.93
C LEU A 471 9.47 0.95 2.20
N ARG A 472 8.73 -0.18 2.20
CA ARG A 472 8.22 -0.80 3.43
C ARG A 472 8.33 -2.32 3.34
N TRP A 473 8.86 -2.93 4.40
CA TRP A 473 9.20 -4.35 4.48
C TRP A 473 8.01 -5.31 4.39
N ALA A 474 6.76 -4.76 4.35
CA ALA A 474 5.59 -5.61 4.39
C ALA A 474 4.35 -4.96 3.73
N TYR A 475 4.01 -5.44 2.54
CA TYR A 475 2.75 -5.13 1.87
C TYR A 475 1.60 -5.97 2.44
N ASN A 476 1.82 -7.29 2.57
CA ASN A 476 0.79 -8.26 2.91
C ASN A 476 1.30 -9.45 3.73
N SER A 477 2.25 -9.25 4.64
CA SER A 477 2.69 -10.29 5.58
C SER A 477 1.66 -10.45 6.72
N TRP A 478 0.53 -11.04 6.39
CA TRP A 478 -0.66 -11.11 7.24
C TRP A 478 -0.46 -11.96 8.49
N PRO A 479 -0.90 -11.49 9.69
CA PRO A 479 -1.06 -12.33 10.86
C PRO A 479 -2.13 -13.40 10.64
N LYS A 480 -2.45 -14.19 11.67
CA LYS A 480 -3.41 -15.28 11.55
C LYS A 480 -4.79 -14.83 11.06
N GLN A 481 -5.31 -13.73 11.60
CA GLN A 481 -6.65 -13.19 11.32
C GLN A 481 -6.59 -11.69 11.02
N PRO A 482 -5.97 -11.28 9.90
CA PRO A 482 -5.66 -9.87 9.62
C PRO A 482 -6.90 -8.99 9.52
N ASN A 483 -8.06 -9.54 9.13
CA ASN A 483 -9.33 -8.81 9.04
C ASN A 483 -9.96 -8.48 10.39
N GLU A 484 -9.48 -9.09 11.47
CA GLU A 484 -10.01 -8.93 12.83
C GLU A 484 -8.98 -8.35 13.79
N ASP A 485 -7.70 -8.78 13.67
CA ASP A 485 -6.62 -8.41 14.58
C ASP A 485 -5.34 -8.10 13.79
N SER A 486 -4.90 -6.84 13.88
CA SER A 486 -3.70 -6.36 13.20
C SER A 486 -2.41 -6.50 14.01
N ARG A 487 -2.49 -7.06 15.22
CA ARG A 487 -1.33 -7.28 16.10
C ARG A 487 -0.58 -8.53 15.69
N PHE A 488 0.73 -8.47 15.68
CA PHE A 488 1.59 -9.62 15.46
C PHE A 488 2.89 -9.53 16.25
N GLY A 489 3.21 -10.60 16.99
CA GLY A 489 4.48 -10.68 17.74
C GLY A 489 4.70 -9.45 18.65
N ASN A 490 5.88 -8.85 18.56
CA ASN A 490 6.25 -7.62 19.27
C ASN A 490 6.16 -6.37 18.39
N TRP A 491 5.76 -6.53 17.13
CA TRP A 491 5.65 -5.42 16.20
C TRP A 491 4.46 -4.52 16.53
N PRO A 492 4.53 -3.22 16.25
CA PRO A 492 3.37 -2.35 16.30
C PRO A 492 2.23 -2.88 15.41
N ALA A 493 0.99 -2.71 15.83
CA ALA A 493 -0.15 -3.23 15.10
C ALA A 493 -0.23 -2.68 13.67
N GLY A 494 -0.28 -3.58 12.68
CA GLY A 494 -0.27 -3.22 11.26
C GLY A 494 1.10 -2.92 10.66
N ASP A 495 2.19 -3.15 11.39
CA ASP A 495 3.54 -3.01 10.85
C ASP A 495 3.82 -4.04 9.75
N THR A 496 3.29 -5.26 9.89
CA THR A 496 3.54 -6.37 8.97
C THR A 496 2.68 -6.37 7.71
N TYR A 497 1.78 -5.40 7.52
CA TYR A 497 0.99 -5.30 6.29
C TYR A 497 0.29 -3.94 6.14
N LEU A 498 0.04 -3.57 4.89
CA LEU A 498 -0.70 -2.34 4.52
C LEU A 498 -2.11 -2.62 4.00
N VAL A 499 -2.35 -3.80 3.43
CA VAL A 499 -3.61 -4.15 2.78
C VAL A 499 -4.17 -5.45 3.36
N TYR A 500 -5.47 -5.59 3.32
CA TYR A 500 -6.20 -6.72 3.89
C TYR A 500 -6.53 -7.78 2.84
N PRO A 501 -6.73 -9.05 3.23
CA PRO A 501 -7.26 -10.05 2.31
C PRO A 501 -8.61 -9.61 1.72
N GLY A 502 -8.65 -9.52 0.39
CA GLY A 502 -9.84 -9.12 -0.36
C GLY A 502 -10.18 -7.64 -0.34
N GLY A 503 -9.34 -6.78 0.29
CA GLY A 503 -9.60 -5.35 0.40
C GLY A 503 -8.36 -4.50 0.53
N SER A 504 -8.56 -3.19 0.60
CA SER A 504 -7.52 -2.18 0.83
C SER A 504 -7.53 -1.70 2.29
N SER A 505 -6.79 -0.64 2.58
CA SER A 505 -6.84 0.10 3.84
C SER A 505 -6.82 1.60 3.63
N ILE A 506 -7.31 2.35 4.63
CA ILE A 506 -7.19 3.81 4.63
C ILE A 506 -5.71 4.22 4.50
N ARG A 507 -4.81 3.53 5.19
CA ARG A 507 -3.35 3.77 5.15
C ARG A 507 -2.77 3.64 3.75
N PHE A 508 -3.12 2.59 3.03
CA PHE A 508 -2.64 2.34 1.68
C PHE A 508 -3.18 3.36 0.69
N GLU A 509 -4.49 3.67 0.74
CA GLU A 509 -5.09 4.67 -0.15
C GLU A 509 -4.49 6.07 0.09
N ARG A 510 -4.24 6.43 1.34
CA ARG A 510 -3.57 7.69 1.69
C ARG A 510 -2.09 7.72 1.25
N LEU A 511 -1.38 6.59 1.31
CA LEU A 511 -0.02 6.50 0.77
C LEU A 511 0.00 6.79 -0.74
N VAL A 512 -0.93 6.21 -1.47
CA VAL A 512 -1.04 6.45 -2.92
C VAL A 512 -1.37 7.92 -3.23
N GLU A 513 -2.18 8.59 -2.42
CA GLU A 513 -2.41 10.03 -2.55
C GLU A 513 -1.10 10.83 -2.41
N GLY A 514 -0.25 10.47 -1.43
CA GLY A 514 1.08 11.07 -1.28
C GLY A 514 1.98 10.85 -2.49
N ILE A 515 1.94 9.66 -3.08
CA ILE A 515 2.69 9.32 -4.31
C ILE A 515 2.17 10.15 -5.50
N GLN A 516 0.86 10.26 -5.68
CA GLN A 516 0.26 11.10 -6.71
C GLN A 516 0.67 12.57 -6.54
N ALA A 517 0.74 13.07 -5.31
CA ALA A 517 1.20 14.42 -5.04
C ALA A 517 2.68 14.62 -5.42
N TYR A 518 3.55 13.63 -5.15
CA TYR A 518 4.94 13.59 -5.62
C TYR A 518 5.01 13.71 -7.15
N GLU A 519 4.26 12.89 -7.87
CA GLU A 519 4.23 12.88 -9.33
C GLU A 519 3.72 14.20 -9.91
N LYS A 520 2.68 14.78 -9.33
CA LYS A 520 2.16 16.10 -9.75
C LYS A 520 3.22 17.19 -9.61
N VAL A 521 3.97 17.21 -8.51
CA VAL A 521 5.08 18.18 -8.35
C VAL A 521 6.16 17.94 -9.38
N ARG A 522 6.55 16.70 -9.63
CA ARG A 522 7.54 16.36 -10.65
C ARG A 522 7.15 16.89 -12.03
N LEU A 523 5.89 16.73 -12.40
CA LEU A 523 5.35 17.18 -13.68
C LEU A 523 5.20 18.72 -13.78
N LEU A 524 4.86 19.38 -12.66
CA LEU A 524 4.69 20.82 -12.61
C LEU A 524 6.02 21.58 -12.58
N ARG A 525 6.99 21.09 -11.84
CA ARG A 525 8.24 21.82 -11.54
C ARG A 525 8.92 22.43 -12.77
N PRO A 526 9.04 21.74 -13.93
CA PRO A 526 9.64 22.32 -15.13
C PRO A 526 8.84 23.47 -15.76
N THR A 527 7.56 23.62 -15.40
CA THR A 527 6.64 24.62 -15.99
C THR A 527 6.41 25.84 -15.09
N LEU A 528 6.92 25.80 -13.84
CA LEU A 528 6.70 26.86 -12.86
C LEU A 528 7.55 28.08 -13.12
N SER A 529 6.99 29.26 -12.87
CA SER A 529 7.76 30.50 -12.75
C SER A 529 8.68 30.46 -11.51
N LEU A 530 9.70 31.30 -11.47
CA LEU A 530 10.63 31.39 -10.33
C LEU A 530 9.89 31.63 -9.00
N LYS A 531 8.82 32.44 -9.01
CA LYS A 531 8.01 32.71 -7.83
C LYS A 531 7.26 31.45 -7.38
N GLU A 532 6.59 30.78 -8.30
CA GLU A 532 5.83 29.55 -8.00
C GLU A 532 6.74 28.43 -7.51
N ALA A 533 7.91 28.27 -8.14
CA ALA A 533 8.91 27.31 -7.68
C ALA A 533 9.37 27.61 -6.24
N LYS A 534 9.60 28.89 -5.92
CA LYS A 534 9.95 29.32 -4.57
C LYS A 534 8.83 29.04 -3.56
N ASP A 535 7.58 29.38 -3.90
CA ASP A 535 6.41 29.12 -3.03
C ASP A 535 6.26 27.62 -2.76
N LEU A 536 6.49 26.77 -3.78
CA LEU A 536 6.48 25.31 -3.65
C LEU A 536 7.63 24.82 -2.75
N ASP A 537 8.86 25.31 -2.96
CA ASP A 537 10.01 24.91 -2.16
C ASP A 537 9.86 25.33 -0.69
N GLU A 538 9.29 26.50 -0.42
CA GLU A 538 8.98 26.95 0.94
C GLU A 538 7.97 26.02 1.62
N MET A 539 6.95 25.56 0.89
CA MET A 539 5.97 24.61 1.41
C MET A 539 6.59 23.24 1.66
N LEU A 540 7.46 22.73 0.78
CA LEU A 540 8.13 21.44 0.92
C LEU A 540 9.07 21.38 2.14
N ARG A 541 9.58 22.50 2.62
CA ARG A 541 10.40 22.55 3.84
C ARG A 541 9.69 21.97 5.07
N TYR A 542 8.37 22.04 5.13
CA TYR A 542 7.58 21.43 6.23
C TYR A 542 7.53 19.91 6.19
N PHE A 543 7.97 19.29 5.08
CA PHE A 543 8.10 17.84 4.92
C PHE A 543 9.55 17.35 4.97
N ALA A 544 10.51 18.25 5.16
CA ALA A 544 11.94 17.94 5.22
C ALA A 544 12.29 17.13 6.48
N PRO A 545 13.47 16.50 6.54
CA PRO A 545 13.97 15.82 7.74
C PRO A 545 13.93 16.73 8.96
N ASN A 546 13.57 16.17 10.12
CA ASN A 546 13.50 16.85 11.42
C ASN A 546 12.44 17.98 11.53
N THR A 547 11.53 18.11 10.56
CA THR A 547 10.43 19.09 10.64
C THR A 547 9.10 18.49 11.07
N TYR A 548 9.01 17.16 11.15
CA TYR A 548 7.79 16.50 11.59
C TYR A 548 7.51 16.76 13.07
N GLU A 549 6.35 17.36 13.35
CA GLU A 549 5.89 17.64 14.71
C GLU A 549 5.07 16.45 15.24
N LYS A 550 5.68 15.61 16.09
CA LYS A 550 5.09 14.35 16.59
C LYS A 550 3.73 14.52 17.29
N ASP A 551 3.51 15.69 17.91
CA ASP A 551 2.27 15.99 18.66
C ASP A 551 1.16 16.58 17.79
N LYS A 552 1.42 16.81 16.49
CA LYS A 552 0.45 17.37 15.55
C LYS A 552 0.05 16.37 14.47
N ASP A 553 -1.24 16.39 14.13
CA ASP A 553 -1.72 15.68 12.94
C ASP A 553 -1.33 16.48 11.68
N PRO A 554 -0.68 15.84 10.67
CA PRO A 554 -0.26 16.54 9.46
C PRO A 554 -1.41 16.88 8.49
N ALA A 555 -2.67 16.54 8.80
CA ALA A 555 -3.82 16.76 7.91
C ALA A 555 -3.95 18.23 7.45
N ALA A 556 -3.82 19.20 8.36
CA ALA A 556 -3.89 20.62 8.02
C ALA A 556 -2.72 21.06 7.10
N LEU A 557 -1.54 20.50 7.30
CA LEU A 557 -0.38 20.74 6.44
C LEU A 557 -0.61 20.18 5.03
N LEU A 558 -1.12 18.95 4.93
CA LEU A 558 -1.47 18.32 3.66
C LEU A 558 -2.55 19.11 2.91
N GLN A 559 -3.57 19.59 3.61
CA GLN A 559 -4.61 20.42 2.99
C GLN A 559 -4.02 21.70 2.37
N ARG A 560 -3.14 22.40 3.08
CA ARG A 560 -2.45 23.59 2.58
C ARG A 560 -1.58 23.26 1.35
N PHE A 561 -0.88 22.12 1.39
CA PHE A 561 -0.08 21.65 0.28
C PHE A 561 -0.95 21.36 -0.96
N ASN A 562 -2.05 20.61 -0.77
CA ASN A 562 -2.99 20.28 -1.85
C ASN A 562 -3.67 21.52 -2.45
N ASP A 563 -3.97 22.54 -1.65
CA ASP A 563 -4.49 23.82 -2.12
C ASP A 563 -3.47 24.58 -3.00
N LEU A 564 -2.20 24.59 -2.58
CA LEU A 564 -1.11 25.14 -3.39
C LEU A 564 -0.93 24.35 -4.71
N LEU A 565 -0.86 23.03 -4.62
CA LEU A 565 -0.69 22.15 -5.78
C LEU A 565 -1.83 22.32 -6.79
N TRP A 566 -3.06 22.45 -6.31
CA TRP A 566 -4.22 22.74 -7.15
C TRP A 566 -4.10 24.10 -7.85
N LYS A 567 -3.63 25.13 -7.14
CA LYS A 567 -3.42 26.46 -7.72
C LYS A 567 -2.36 26.46 -8.81
N LEU A 568 -1.26 25.73 -8.60
CA LEU A 568 -0.16 25.60 -9.56
C LEU A 568 -0.52 24.72 -10.77
N GLY A 569 -1.45 23.81 -10.61
CA GLY A 569 -1.88 22.84 -11.63
C GLY A 569 -3.08 23.28 -12.49
N LYS A 570 -3.62 24.45 -12.26
CA LYS A 570 -4.67 25.05 -13.11
C LYS A 570 -4.07 25.59 -14.42
#